data_e424401b64931bb375921154c08604f7
#
_entry.id   e424401b64931bb375921154c08604f7
#
_cell.length_a   1.000
_cell.length_b   1.000
_cell.length_c   1.000
_cell.angle_alpha   90.00
_cell.angle_beta   90.00
_cell.angle_gamma   90.00
#
_symmetry.space_group_name_H-M   'P 1'
#
loop_
_entity.id
_entity.type
_entity.pdbx_description
1 polymer ?
#
loop_
_entity_poly.entity_id
_entity_poly.type
_entity_poly.pdbx_seq_one_letter_code
_entity_poly.pdbx_strand_id
1 'polypeptide(L)'
;MATTMEKATGVADRFDVPLRFDDYDTFIASDRVDAIILATPTQLHAEQGIKAMAAGKHVLVEIPMADSLADSERLVAKQAETGLVGMVGHVRRFNPSHQWVHNEISKGALSIQQMDVQTYFFRRTNMNAKGEPRSWTDHLLWHHACHTIDLFLYQTGEPVSEVHAVQGPKHPELGIAMDMAIIMKTPTGKLCTLSL
;
A
#
# COMPACT_ATOMS: atom_id res chain seq x y z
N MET A 1 2.76 -16.31 -10.45
CA MET A 1 2.24 -17.30 -9.47
C MET A 1 0.75 -17.08 -9.26
N ALA A 2 -0.01 -18.14 -9.00
CA ALA A 2 -1.43 -18.07 -8.63
C ALA A 2 -1.73 -19.15 -7.57
N THR A 3 -2.96 -19.15 -7.03
CA THR A 3 -3.38 -20.08 -5.95
C THR A 3 -3.55 -21.53 -6.39
N THR A 4 -3.52 -21.81 -7.69
CA THR A 4 -3.54 -23.17 -8.27
C THR A 4 -2.75 -23.15 -9.57
N MET A 5 -2.18 -24.30 -9.96
CA MET A 5 -1.44 -24.43 -11.21
C MET A 5 -2.34 -24.17 -12.43
N GLU A 6 -3.60 -24.56 -12.40
CA GLU A 6 -4.57 -24.26 -13.46
C GLU A 6 -4.72 -22.76 -13.71
N LYS A 7 -4.89 -21.96 -12.63
CA LYS A 7 -4.98 -20.50 -12.74
C LYS A 7 -3.67 -19.87 -13.20
N ALA A 8 -2.53 -20.38 -12.70
CA ALA A 8 -1.22 -19.92 -13.12
C ALA A 8 -1.01 -20.18 -14.63
N THR A 9 -1.38 -21.35 -15.10
CA THR A 9 -1.29 -21.74 -16.53
C THR A 9 -2.19 -20.86 -17.39
N GLY A 10 -3.46 -20.67 -17.02
CA GLY A 10 -4.39 -19.86 -17.81
C GLY A 10 -3.95 -18.40 -17.98
N VAL A 11 -3.33 -17.81 -16.94
CA VAL A 11 -2.74 -16.46 -17.05
C VAL A 11 -1.45 -16.49 -17.89
N ALA A 12 -0.58 -17.46 -17.65
CA ALA A 12 0.69 -17.58 -18.34
C ALA A 12 0.51 -17.76 -19.86
N ASP A 13 -0.43 -18.62 -20.28
CA ASP A 13 -0.74 -18.85 -21.68
C ASP A 13 -1.31 -17.60 -22.36
N ARG A 14 -2.15 -16.85 -21.65
CA ARG A 14 -2.74 -15.60 -22.17
C ARG A 14 -1.69 -14.51 -22.45
N PHE A 15 -0.64 -14.45 -21.65
CA PHE A 15 0.38 -13.39 -21.70
C PHE A 15 1.76 -13.89 -22.12
N ASP A 16 1.85 -15.12 -22.61
CA ASP A 16 3.10 -15.76 -23.05
C ASP A 16 4.20 -15.75 -21.97
N VAL A 17 3.81 -16.03 -20.72
CA VAL A 17 4.73 -16.08 -19.58
C VAL A 17 5.34 -17.48 -19.46
N PRO A 18 6.66 -17.63 -19.53
CA PRO A 18 7.29 -18.96 -19.59
C PRO A 18 7.31 -19.70 -18.25
N LEU A 19 7.20 -18.99 -17.12
CA LEU A 19 7.26 -19.58 -15.78
C LEU A 19 5.89 -19.62 -15.11
N ARG A 20 5.61 -20.73 -14.44
CA ARG A 20 4.34 -20.96 -13.74
C ARG A 20 4.62 -21.54 -12.37
N PHE A 21 3.97 -20.98 -11.35
CA PHE A 21 4.09 -21.43 -9.96
C PHE A 21 2.74 -21.35 -9.28
N ASP A 22 2.43 -22.29 -8.42
CA ASP A 22 1.29 -22.29 -7.51
C ASP A 22 1.67 -22.43 -6.04
N ASP A 23 2.97 -22.58 -5.76
CA ASP A 23 3.56 -22.56 -4.44
C ASP A 23 4.51 -21.38 -4.28
N TYR A 24 4.37 -20.66 -3.15
CA TYR A 24 5.12 -19.43 -2.92
C TYR A 24 6.60 -19.68 -2.64
N ASP A 25 6.91 -20.71 -1.86
CA ASP A 25 8.30 -20.99 -1.47
C ASP A 25 9.11 -21.48 -2.68
N THR A 26 8.51 -22.29 -3.55
CA THR A 26 9.09 -22.66 -4.86
C THR A 26 9.29 -21.45 -5.76
N PHE A 27 8.33 -20.52 -5.79
CA PHE A 27 8.42 -19.30 -6.59
C PHE A 27 9.58 -18.42 -6.15
N ILE A 28 9.74 -18.15 -4.86
CA ILE A 28 10.82 -17.30 -4.35
C ILE A 28 12.19 -17.98 -4.41
N ALA A 29 12.25 -19.30 -4.42
CA ALA A 29 13.50 -20.07 -4.55
C ALA A 29 14.04 -20.11 -6.00
N SER A 30 13.23 -19.73 -6.99
CA SER A 30 13.64 -19.77 -8.40
C SER A 30 14.77 -18.77 -8.69
N ASP A 31 15.86 -19.21 -9.28
CA ASP A 31 16.98 -18.39 -9.76
C ASP A 31 16.64 -17.55 -11.01
N ARG A 32 15.48 -17.82 -11.63
CA ARG A 32 14.97 -17.07 -12.78
C ARG A 32 14.08 -15.88 -12.40
N VAL A 33 13.96 -15.59 -11.10
CA VAL A 33 13.14 -14.50 -10.57
C VAL A 33 14.04 -13.61 -9.72
N ASP A 34 14.21 -12.35 -10.11
CA ASP A 34 15.02 -11.37 -9.38
C ASP A 34 14.18 -10.47 -8.48
N ALA A 35 12.95 -10.20 -8.87
CA ALA A 35 12.03 -9.30 -8.19
C ALA A 35 10.59 -9.84 -8.17
N ILE A 36 9.85 -9.50 -7.11
CA ILE A 36 8.49 -9.98 -6.88
C ILE A 36 7.56 -8.79 -6.65
N ILE A 37 6.39 -8.84 -7.26
CA ILE A 37 5.27 -7.95 -6.96
C ILE A 37 4.26 -8.72 -6.11
N LEU A 38 4.03 -8.25 -4.89
CA LEU A 38 3.02 -8.81 -3.98
C LEU A 38 1.70 -8.05 -4.16
N ALA A 39 0.74 -8.70 -4.80
CA ALA A 39 -0.63 -8.25 -4.96
C ALA A 39 -1.61 -9.29 -4.35
N THR A 40 -1.21 -9.89 -3.27
CA THR A 40 -1.97 -10.86 -2.48
C THR A 40 -2.87 -10.13 -1.48
N PRO A 41 -3.72 -10.83 -0.69
CA PRO A 41 -4.41 -10.19 0.43
C PRO A 41 -3.43 -9.57 1.42
N THR A 42 -3.76 -8.39 1.94
CA THR A 42 -2.89 -7.57 2.80
C THR A 42 -2.27 -8.32 3.97
N GLN A 43 -3.03 -9.23 4.58
CA GLN A 43 -2.58 -10.05 5.72
C GLN A 43 -1.36 -10.92 5.41
N LEU A 44 -1.09 -11.17 4.13
CA LEU A 44 0.05 -11.96 3.68
C LEU A 44 1.26 -11.12 3.30
N HIS A 45 1.11 -9.81 3.11
CA HIS A 45 2.14 -8.94 2.55
C HIS A 45 3.43 -8.96 3.35
N ALA A 46 3.34 -8.75 4.68
CA ALA A 46 4.52 -8.67 5.53
C ALA A 46 5.29 -9.99 5.54
N GLU A 47 4.61 -11.12 5.77
CA GLU A 47 5.25 -12.43 5.80
C GLU A 47 5.87 -12.78 4.45
N GLN A 48 5.12 -12.61 3.37
CA GLN A 48 5.60 -12.89 2.02
C GLN A 48 6.77 -11.99 1.64
N GLY A 49 6.69 -10.68 1.94
CA GLY A 49 7.77 -9.74 1.66
C GLY A 49 9.05 -10.07 2.41
N ILE A 50 8.95 -10.42 3.70
CA ILE A 50 10.09 -10.84 4.52
C ILE A 50 10.72 -12.11 3.97
N LYS A 51 9.92 -13.14 3.63
CA LYS A 51 10.41 -14.38 3.02
C LYS A 51 11.09 -14.13 1.68
N ALA A 52 10.50 -13.31 0.81
CA ALA A 52 11.08 -12.99 -0.48
C ALA A 52 12.43 -12.28 -0.36
N MET A 53 12.55 -11.27 0.51
CA MET A 53 13.82 -10.59 0.76
C MET A 53 14.86 -11.52 1.41
N ALA A 54 14.44 -12.41 2.30
CA ALA A 54 15.33 -13.44 2.85
C ALA A 54 15.85 -14.43 1.78
N ALA A 55 15.06 -14.67 0.72
CA ALA A 55 15.45 -15.46 -0.45
C ALA A 55 16.24 -14.66 -1.50
N GLY A 56 16.63 -13.42 -1.20
CA GLY A 56 17.45 -12.57 -2.08
C GLY A 56 16.64 -11.87 -3.19
N LYS A 57 15.31 -11.74 -3.07
CA LYS A 57 14.47 -11.11 -4.08
C LYS A 57 14.15 -9.66 -3.74
N HIS A 58 14.23 -8.77 -4.72
CA HIS A 58 13.66 -7.43 -4.63
C HIS A 58 12.13 -7.53 -4.52
N VAL A 59 11.49 -6.62 -3.77
CA VAL A 59 10.05 -6.72 -3.52
C VAL A 59 9.35 -5.39 -3.76
N LEU A 60 8.29 -5.41 -4.55
CA LEU A 60 7.26 -4.38 -4.56
C LEU A 60 6.02 -4.94 -3.86
N VAL A 61 5.56 -4.25 -2.83
CA VAL A 61 4.36 -4.63 -2.08
C VAL A 61 3.23 -3.67 -2.43
N GLU A 62 2.07 -4.19 -2.79
CA GLU A 62 0.87 -3.37 -2.94
C GLU A 62 0.43 -2.78 -1.60
N ILE A 63 -0.31 -1.68 -1.68
CA ILE A 63 -0.84 -1.00 -0.49
C ILE A 63 -2.06 -1.74 0.10
N PRO A 64 -2.17 -1.68 1.42
CA PRO A 64 -1.16 -1.29 2.41
C PRO A 64 -0.04 -2.34 2.48
N MET A 65 1.18 -1.90 2.78
CA MET A 65 2.32 -2.82 2.87
C MET A 65 2.16 -3.85 4.00
N ALA A 66 1.37 -3.53 5.00
CA ALA A 66 0.88 -4.40 6.07
C ALA A 66 -0.35 -3.74 6.71
N ASP A 67 -1.06 -4.45 7.56
CA ASP A 67 -2.25 -3.98 8.30
C ASP A 67 -1.97 -3.75 9.79
N SER A 68 -0.70 -3.79 10.19
CA SER A 68 -0.23 -3.42 11.53
C SER A 68 1.09 -2.65 11.48
N LEU A 69 1.33 -1.80 12.48
CA LEU A 69 2.60 -1.08 12.62
C LEU A 69 3.77 -2.07 12.82
N ALA A 70 3.58 -3.07 13.69
CA ALA A 70 4.62 -4.06 13.99
C ALA A 70 5.07 -4.83 12.73
N ASP A 71 4.15 -5.23 11.87
CA ASP A 71 4.47 -5.92 10.62
C ASP A 71 5.13 -4.98 9.60
N SER A 72 4.70 -3.73 9.55
CA SER A 72 5.34 -2.69 8.72
C SER A 72 6.80 -2.49 9.16
N GLU A 73 7.06 -2.38 10.45
CA GLU A 73 8.41 -2.24 11.01
C GLU A 73 9.28 -3.47 10.73
N ARG A 74 8.73 -4.68 10.85
CA ARG A 74 9.44 -5.94 10.50
C ARG A 74 9.84 -5.98 9.03
N LEU A 75 8.96 -5.53 8.13
CA LEU A 75 9.24 -5.48 6.69
C LEU A 75 10.37 -4.49 6.38
N VAL A 76 10.31 -3.29 6.97
CA VAL A 76 11.35 -2.26 6.84
C VAL A 76 12.69 -2.74 7.41
N ALA A 77 12.67 -3.38 8.58
CA ALA A 77 13.87 -3.95 9.18
C ALA A 77 14.50 -5.03 8.28
N LYS A 78 13.70 -5.90 7.67
CA LYS A 78 14.20 -6.91 6.72
C LYS A 78 14.80 -6.28 5.48
N GLN A 79 14.22 -5.23 4.95
CA GLN A 79 14.78 -4.48 3.83
C GLN A 79 16.14 -3.87 4.19
N ALA A 80 16.26 -3.25 5.37
CA ALA A 80 17.52 -2.69 5.84
C ALA A 80 18.61 -3.76 6.07
N GLU A 81 18.23 -4.93 6.61
CA GLU A 81 19.13 -6.07 6.82
C GLU A 81 19.70 -6.60 5.50
N THR A 82 18.87 -6.72 4.47
CA THR A 82 19.25 -7.34 3.20
C THR A 82 19.86 -6.36 2.20
N GLY A 83 19.59 -5.06 2.34
CA GLY A 83 19.98 -4.03 1.36
C GLY A 83 19.29 -4.16 -0.01
N LEU A 84 18.29 -5.04 -0.11
CA LEU A 84 17.51 -5.22 -1.34
C LEU A 84 16.55 -4.05 -1.56
N VAL A 85 16.09 -3.89 -2.80
CA VAL A 85 15.03 -2.91 -3.08
C VAL A 85 13.73 -3.40 -2.49
N GLY A 86 13.18 -2.64 -1.53
CA GLY A 86 11.83 -2.74 -1.01
C GLY A 86 11.03 -1.52 -1.44
N MET A 87 9.95 -1.72 -2.17
CA MET A 87 9.10 -0.64 -2.67
C MET A 87 7.65 -0.89 -2.28
N VAL A 88 6.91 0.16 -1.95
CA VAL A 88 5.46 0.11 -1.70
C VAL A 88 4.71 0.76 -2.86
N GLY A 89 3.60 0.17 -3.27
CA GLY A 89 2.81 0.56 -4.44
C GLY A 89 2.03 1.87 -4.27
N HIS A 90 2.69 2.96 -3.86
CA HIS A 90 2.07 4.28 -3.72
C HIS A 90 1.87 4.93 -5.09
N VAL A 91 0.89 4.43 -5.83
CA VAL A 91 0.60 4.80 -7.24
C VAL A 91 0.33 6.29 -7.45
N ARG A 92 -0.11 7.03 -6.43
CA ARG A 92 -0.32 8.49 -6.55
C ARG A 92 0.96 9.25 -6.87
N ARG A 93 2.13 8.75 -6.46
CA ARG A 93 3.44 9.34 -6.83
C ARG A 93 3.71 9.29 -8.33
N PHE A 94 3.08 8.35 -9.04
CA PHE A 94 3.25 8.15 -10.49
C PHE A 94 2.11 8.77 -11.32
N ASN A 95 1.12 9.40 -10.68
CA ASN A 95 0.10 10.14 -11.38
C ASN A 95 0.70 11.41 -12.00
N PRO A 96 0.52 11.66 -13.31
CA PRO A 96 1.13 12.81 -14.00
C PRO A 96 0.84 14.15 -13.34
N SER A 97 -0.38 14.37 -12.83
CA SER A 97 -0.75 15.63 -12.13
C SER A 97 0.04 15.79 -10.83
N HIS A 98 0.15 14.73 -10.03
CA HIS A 98 0.90 14.78 -8.78
C HIS A 98 2.41 14.91 -9.03
N GLN A 99 2.93 14.26 -10.07
CA GLN A 99 4.34 14.43 -10.49
C GLN A 99 4.63 15.86 -10.96
N TRP A 100 3.70 16.46 -11.70
CA TRP A 100 3.85 17.86 -12.11
C TRP A 100 3.96 18.78 -10.90
N VAL A 101 3.06 18.67 -9.93
CA VAL A 101 3.11 19.47 -8.69
C VAL A 101 4.43 19.23 -7.94
N HIS A 102 4.83 17.96 -7.78
CA HIS A 102 6.09 17.62 -7.11
C HIS A 102 7.32 18.24 -7.82
N ASN A 103 7.34 18.18 -9.14
CA ASN A 103 8.42 18.76 -9.94
C ASN A 103 8.48 20.29 -9.82
N GLU A 104 7.33 20.98 -9.79
CA GLU A 104 7.29 22.43 -9.60
C GLU A 104 7.72 22.83 -8.19
N ILE A 105 7.39 22.03 -7.17
CA ILE A 105 7.89 22.22 -5.81
C ILE A 105 9.42 22.04 -5.76
N SER A 106 9.93 20.99 -6.41
CA SER A 106 11.37 20.70 -6.45
C SER A 106 12.19 21.79 -7.15
N LYS A 107 11.56 22.51 -8.10
CA LYS A 107 12.16 23.70 -8.75
C LYS A 107 12.02 24.99 -7.94
N GLY A 108 11.31 24.97 -6.83
CA GLY A 108 10.98 26.16 -6.02
C GLY A 108 9.93 27.07 -6.65
N ALA A 109 9.22 26.62 -7.70
CA ALA A 109 8.15 27.38 -8.35
C ALA A 109 6.82 27.32 -7.58
N LEU A 110 6.63 26.27 -6.78
CA LEU A 110 5.46 26.09 -5.92
C LEU A 110 5.90 25.75 -4.49
N SER A 111 5.07 26.09 -3.51
CA SER A 111 5.17 25.57 -2.15
C SER A 111 3.77 25.23 -1.63
N ILE A 112 3.65 24.08 -0.96
CA ILE A 112 2.39 23.71 -0.30
C ILE A 112 2.37 24.34 1.07
N GLN A 113 1.27 25.04 1.38
CA GLN A 113 0.97 25.53 2.72
C GLN A 113 -0.08 24.62 3.39
N GLN A 114 -1.08 24.23 2.62
CA GLN A 114 -2.14 23.34 3.08
C GLN A 114 -2.59 22.41 1.96
N MET A 115 -2.85 21.16 2.32
CA MET A 115 -3.49 20.16 1.49
C MET A 115 -4.81 19.78 2.16
N ASP A 116 -5.92 19.92 1.45
CA ASP A 116 -7.23 19.47 1.91
C ASP A 116 -7.72 18.34 0.99
N VAL A 117 -7.98 17.17 1.59
CA VAL A 117 -8.32 15.96 0.84
C VAL A 117 -9.57 15.32 1.41
N GLN A 118 -10.49 15.02 0.51
CA GLN A 118 -11.70 14.27 0.81
C GLN A 118 -11.70 13.00 -0.01
N THR A 119 -11.84 11.86 0.66
CA THR A 119 -11.90 10.56 -0.01
C THR A 119 -13.12 9.81 0.50
N TYR A 120 -14.16 9.76 -0.33
CA TYR A 120 -15.38 9.05 0.01
C TYR A 120 -15.46 7.75 -0.75
N PHE A 121 -15.69 6.69 -0.01
CA PHE A 121 -15.84 5.35 -0.54
C PHE A 121 -17.19 4.77 -0.10
N PHE A 122 -18.07 4.51 -1.06
CA PHE A 122 -19.37 3.93 -0.76
C PHE A 122 -19.30 2.40 -0.79
N ARG A 123 -19.26 1.79 0.38
CA ARG A 123 -19.32 0.34 0.52
C ARG A 123 -20.79 -0.11 0.57
N ARG A 124 -21.21 -0.82 -0.47
CA ARG A 124 -22.59 -1.35 -0.54
C ARG A 124 -22.72 -2.68 0.18
N THR A 125 -21.72 -3.55 0.09
CA THR A 125 -21.74 -4.91 0.65
C THR A 125 -20.32 -5.32 1.04
N ASN A 126 -20.21 -6.28 1.97
CA ASN A 126 -18.91 -6.90 2.29
C ASN A 126 -18.66 -8.15 1.41
N MET A 127 -18.94 -8.04 0.13
CA MET A 127 -18.78 -9.12 -0.85
C MET A 127 -17.60 -8.82 -1.78
N ASN A 128 -16.95 -9.89 -2.25
CA ASN A 128 -15.95 -9.81 -3.30
C ASN A 128 -16.63 -9.71 -4.69
N ALA A 129 -15.85 -9.62 -5.76
CA ALA A 129 -16.35 -9.53 -7.13
C ALA A 129 -17.15 -10.76 -7.58
N LYS A 130 -17.06 -11.89 -6.87
CA LYS A 130 -17.81 -13.13 -7.14
C LYS A 130 -19.11 -13.25 -6.34
N GLY A 131 -19.42 -12.24 -5.49
CA GLY A 131 -20.57 -12.28 -4.60
C GLY A 131 -20.38 -13.14 -3.34
N GLU A 132 -19.15 -13.51 -3.00
CA GLU A 132 -18.82 -14.25 -1.79
C GLU A 132 -18.44 -13.27 -0.66
N PRO A 133 -18.72 -13.58 0.62
CA PRO A 133 -18.25 -12.75 1.73
C PRO A 133 -16.72 -12.61 1.70
N ARG A 134 -16.23 -11.39 1.93
CA ARG A 134 -14.79 -11.15 2.07
C ARG A 134 -14.28 -11.74 3.38
N SER A 135 -13.09 -12.31 3.36
CA SER A 135 -12.40 -12.79 4.56
C SER A 135 -11.76 -11.66 5.39
N TRP A 136 -11.78 -10.44 4.89
CA TRP A 136 -11.20 -9.24 5.51
C TRP A 136 -12.01 -8.00 5.13
N THR A 137 -11.88 -6.94 5.93
CA THR A 137 -12.58 -5.67 5.72
C THR A 137 -11.56 -4.54 5.55
N ASP A 138 -11.74 -3.71 4.51
CA ASP A 138 -10.88 -2.54 4.29
C ASP A 138 -11.00 -1.59 5.48
N HIS A 139 -9.89 -1.29 6.12
CA HIS A 139 -9.82 -0.31 7.19
C HIS A 139 -9.48 1.07 6.61
N LEU A 140 -10.19 2.13 7.01
CA LEU A 140 -9.99 3.47 6.45
C LEU A 140 -8.54 3.95 6.54
N LEU A 141 -7.91 3.78 7.69
CA LEU A 141 -6.52 4.20 7.90
C LEU A 141 -5.56 3.46 6.98
N TRP A 142 -5.60 2.13 6.98
CA TRP A 142 -4.63 1.30 6.26
C TRP A 142 -4.85 1.27 4.75
N HIS A 143 -6.10 1.20 4.29
CA HIS A 143 -6.41 0.99 2.87
C HIS A 143 -6.73 2.28 2.10
N HIS A 144 -7.08 3.38 2.80
CA HIS A 144 -7.49 4.63 2.15
C HIS A 144 -6.63 5.82 2.56
N ALA A 145 -6.43 6.06 3.86
CA ALA A 145 -5.64 7.20 4.33
C ALA A 145 -4.18 7.14 3.89
N CYS A 146 -3.61 5.93 3.78
CA CYS A 146 -2.22 5.72 3.36
C CYS A 146 -1.87 6.44 2.04
N HIS A 147 -2.81 6.50 1.09
CA HIS A 147 -2.62 7.21 -0.17
C HIS A 147 -2.43 8.73 0.00
N THR A 148 -3.17 9.34 0.91
CA THR A 148 -3.07 10.78 1.17
C THR A 148 -1.90 11.10 2.09
N ILE A 149 -1.67 10.27 3.10
CA ILE A 149 -0.51 10.41 4.00
C ILE A 149 0.77 10.37 3.17
N ASP A 150 0.92 9.36 2.33
CA ASP A 150 2.08 9.24 1.44
C ASP A 150 2.20 10.42 0.47
N LEU A 151 1.09 10.83 -0.15
CA LEU A 151 1.09 11.98 -1.06
C LEU A 151 1.52 13.27 -0.36
N PHE A 152 1.06 13.50 0.86
CA PHE A 152 1.46 14.68 1.65
C PHE A 152 2.95 14.68 1.96
N LEU A 153 3.50 13.54 2.40
CA LEU A 153 4.94 13.38 2.62
C LEU A 153 5.74 13.58 1.32
N TYR A 154 5.27 13.01 0.23
CA TYR A 154 5.91 13.13 -1.08
C TYR A 154 5.95 14.56 -1.60
N GLN A 155 4.85 15.29 -1.47
CA GLN A 155 4.74 16.67 -1.95
C GLN A 155 5.47 17.67 -1.05
N THR A 156 5.47 17.44 0.25
CA THR A 156 6.13 18.37 1.19
C THR A 156 7.61 18.13 1.34
N GLY A 157 8.07 16.88 1.13
CA GLY A 157 9.44 16.46 1.41
C GLY A 157 9.78 16.45 2.89
N GLU A 158 8.78 16.51 3.79
CA GLU A 158 8.95 16.64 5.23
C GLU A 158 8.22 15.52 5.97
N PRO A 159 8.74 15.08 7.14
CA PRO A 159 8.00 14.18 8.02
C PRO A 159 6.80 14.88 8.66
N VAL A 160 5.84 14.10 9.11
CA VAL A 160 4.75 14.60 9.97
C VAL A 160 5.26 14.69 11.41
N SER A 161 5.07 15.83 12.06
CA SER A 161 5.48 16.10 13.45
C SER A 161 4.31 16.09 14.44
N GLU A 162 3.09 16.31 13.95
CA GLU A 162 1.89 16.38 14.78
C GLU A 162 0.71 15.78 14.03
N VAL A 163 -0.07 14.92 14.71
CA VAL A 163 -1.26 14.27 14.15
C VAL A 163 -2.41 14.34 15.15
N HIS A 164 -3.57 14.76 14.66
CA HIS A 164 -4.84 14.67 15.39
C HIS A 164 -5.82 13.86 14.53
N ALA A 165 -6.43 12.84 15.11
CA ALA A 165 -7.37 11.98 14.39
C ALA A 165 -8.57 11.64 15.27
N VAL A 166 -9.73 11.63 14.64
CA VAL A 166 -10.98 11.17 15.23
C VAL A 166 -11.67 10.24 14.25
N GLN A 167 -12.41 9.27 14.77
CA GLN A 167 -13.21 8.37 13.96
C GLN A 167 -14.61 8.26 14.53
N GLY A 168 -15.56 7.96 13.66
CA GLY A 168 -16.93 7.68 14.05
C GLY A 168 -17.09 6.33 14.75
N PRO A 169 -18.32 5.96 15.10
CA PRO A 169 -18.62 4.68 15.72
C PRO A 169 -18.29 3.51 14.77
N LYS A 170 -17.98 2.38 15.35
CA LYS A 170 -17.79 1.15 14.56
C LYS A 170 -19.11 0.70 13.93
N HIS A 171 -19.07 0.39 12.64
CA HIS A 171 -20.20 -0.23 11.96
C HIS A 171 -20.52 -1.60 12.60
N PRO A 172 -21.78 -1.88 12.93
CA PRO A 172 -22.14 -3.07 13.71
C PRO A 172 -21.79 -4.40 13.02
N GLU A 173 -21.88 -4.46 11.71
CA GLU A 173 -21.57 -5.68 10.94
C GLU A 173 -20.09 -5.78 10.52
N LEU A 174 -19.42 -4.65 10.28
CA LEU A 174 -18.05 -4.63 9.74
C LEU A 174 -16.98 -4.52 10.84
N GLY A 175 -17.37 -4.06 12.04
CA GLY A 175 -16.45 -3.91 13.17
C GLY A 175 -15.42 -2.79 13.06
N ILE A 176 -15.49 -1.97 11.99
CA ILE A 176 -14.60 -0.82 11.73
C ILE A 176 -15.41 0.47 11.67
N ALA A 177 -14.75 1.61 11.91
CA ALA A 177 -15.34 2.93 11.64
C ALA A 177 -15.46 3.14 10.12
N MET A 178 -16.54 3.80 9.70
CA MET A 178 -16.81 4.10 8.29
C MET A 178 -16.54 5.57 7.94
N ASP A 179 -16.13 6.35 8.93
CA ASP A 179 -15.80 7.76 8.82
C ASP A 179 -14.60 8.07 9.72
N MET A 180 -13.71 8.92 9.25
CA MET A 180 -12.51 9.34 9.96
C MET A 180 -12.07 10.72 9.47
N ALA A 181 -11.62 11.57 10.40
CA ALA A 181 -10.96 12.82 10.08
C ALA A 181 -9.56 12.82 10.67
N ILE A 182 -8.57 13.28 9.88
CA ILE A 182 -7.17 13.35 10.27
C ILE A 182 -6.64 14.74 9.94
N ILE A 183 -5.92 15.36 10.88
CA ILE A 183 -5.15 16.57 10.66
C ILE A 183 -3.69 16.22 10.91
N MET A 184 -2.83 16.61 9.97
CA MET A 184 -1.38 16.40 10.04
C MET A 184 -0.66 17.73 9.87
N LYS A 185 0.48 17.90 10.55
CA LYS A 185 1.33 19.07 10.45
C LYS A 185 2.80 18.66 10.34
N THR A 186 3.54 19.34 9.47
CA THR A 186 5.00 19.18 9.37
C THR A 186 5.74 20.09 10.34
N PRO A 187 7.05 19.89 10.61
CA PRO A 187 7.84 20.76 11.45
C PRO A 187 7.87 22.23 10.98
N THR A 188 7.77 22.48 9.68
CA THR A 188 7.74 23.84 9.12
C THR A 188 6.34 24.47 9.11
N GLY A 189 5.32 23.74 9.58
CA GLY A 189 3.95 24.24 9.72
C GLY A 189 3.02 23.98 8.52
N LYS A 190 3.44 23.19 7.52
CA LYS A 190 2.54 22.77 6.43
C LYS A 190 1.46 21.86 7.00
N LEU A 191 0.23 22.02 6.52
CA LEU A 191 -0.94 21.31 7.05
C LEU A 191 -1.52 20.35 6.01
N CYS A 192 -2.09 19.26 6.50
CA CYS A 192 -2.98 18.40 5.71
C CYS A 192 -4.23 18.07 6.52
N THR A 193 -5.40 18.28 5.92
CA THR A 193 -6.68 17.80 6.43
C THR A 193 -7.18 16.67 5.53
N LEU A 194 -7.58 15.56 6.13
CA LEU A 194 -8.09 14.38 5.43
C LEU A 194 -9.41 13.96 6.04
N SER A 195 -10.45 13.92 5.21
CA SER A 195 -11.76 13.35 5.53
C SER A 195 -11.97 12.06 4.72
N LEU A 196 -12.36 10.99 5.41
CA LEU A 196 -12.61 9.67 4.88
C LEU A 196 -14.03 9.22 5.20
#